data_98e09fdccdcb9cdaa956c9889c9ed9e6
#
_entry.id   98e09fdccdcb9cdaa956c9889c9ed9e6
#
_cell.length_a   1.000
_cell.length_b   1.000
_cell.length_c   1.000
_cell.angle_alpha   90.00
_cell.angle_beta   90.00
_cell.angle_gamma   90.00
#
_symmetry.space_group_name_H-M   'P 1'
#
loop_
_entity.id
_entity.type
_entity.pdbx_description
1 polymer ?
#
loop_
_entity_poly.entity_id
_entity_poly.type
_entity_poly.pdbx_seq_one_letter_code
_entity_poly.pdbx_strand_id
1 'polypeptide(L)'
;KLPIDILIEVNDHFVSQILDLQREENLSFEEAFEKTKLSWKQELSIEIVPFGVSETKFVRRVKRKQNLDFFFYTLKIFAPILISSLLISNFGNVKIFIYFFSAVLIFAFSSPMMIQILNYKDFELSRKYKKIQLNTLQNISNIGSISIMYFILFFKDFFKKSEQVFYILNGNYVRILNINERNATMLCIMTFILIFLFIFFSIKLYFFAKKVKEVRPFLSQFLMN
;
A
#
# COMPACT_ATOMS: atom_id res chain seq x y z
N LYS A 1 2.79 3.52 21.72
CA LYS A 1 2.69 2.05 21.73
C LYS A 1 3.14 1.53 20.38
N LEU A 2 3.94 0.46 20.36
CA LEU A 2 4.35 -0.19 19.13
C LEU A 2 3.21 -1.07 18.58
N PRO A 3 3.04 -1.15 17.25
CA PRO A 3 2.17 -2.14 16.62
C PRO A 3 2.61 -3.58 16.95
N ILE A 4 1.68 -4.53 17.02
CA ILE A 4 2.00 -5.93 17.41
C ILE A 4 2.95 -6.59 16.40
N ASP A 5 2.78 -6.35 15.11
CA ASP A 5 3.69 -6.85 14.07
C ASP A 5 5.14 -6.38 14.29
N ILE A 6 5.30 -5.15 14.76
CA ILE A 6 6.62 -4.59 15.10
C ILE A 6 7.14 -5.20 16.41
N LEU A 7 6.29 -5.41 17.40
CA LEU A 7 6.71 -6.04 18.65
C LEU A 7 7.25 -7.45 18.43
N ILE A 8 6.60 -8.23 17.57
CA ILE A 8 7.09 -9.56 17.17
C ILE A 8 8.45 -9.46 16.50
N GLU A 9 8.59 -8.56 15.50
CA GLU A 9 9.83 -8.36 14.77
C GLU A 9 10.98 -7.89 15.68
N VAL A 10 10.70 -6.95 16.60
CA VAL A 10 11.68 -6.50 17.61
C VAL A 10 12.11 -7.64 18.51
N ASN A 11 11.16 -8.44 19.00
CA ASN A 11 11.47 -9.59 19.87
C ASN A 11 12.36 -10.60 19.17
N ASP A 12 12.04 -10.97 17.93
CA ASP A 12 12.82 -11.92 17.15
C ASP A 12 14.26 -11.42 16.91
N HIS A 13 14.41 -10.15 16.51
CA HIS A 13 15.73 -9.55 16.34
C HIS A 13 16.50 -9.43 17.65
N PHE A 14 15.82 -9.09 18.74
CA PHE A 14 16.45 -8.95 20.06
C PHE A 14 17.01 -10.29 20.54
N VAL A 15 16.21 -11.35 20.45
CA VAL A 15 16.63 -12.72 20.82
C VAL A 15 17.76 -13.20 19.92
N SER A 16 17.66 -13.00 18.61
CA SER A 16 18.71 -13.41 17.67
C SER A 16 20.02 -12.70 17.98
N GLN A 17 20.01 -11.41 18.27
CA GLN A 17 21.20 -10.64 18.60
C GLN A 17 21.86 -11.08 19.89
N ILE A 18 21.09 -11.48 20.92
CA ILE A 18 21.64 -12.07 22.16
C ILE A 18 22.35 -13.37 21.83
N LEU A 19 21.72 -14.26 21.07
CA LEU A 19 22.29 -15.55 20.69
C LEU A 19 23.59 -15.39 19.85
N ASP A 20 23.61 -14.42 18.94
CA ASP A 20 24.77 -14.11 18.12
C ASP A 20 25.94 -13.61 18.99
N LEU A 21 25.69 -12.69 19.93
CA LEU A 21 26.69 -12.18 20.86
C LEU A 21 27.25 -13.28 21.78
N GLN A 22 26.40 -14.19 22.27
CA GLN A 22 26.85 -15.34 23.04
C GLN A 22 27.75 -16.26 22.22
N ARG A 23 27.42 -16.46 20.93
CA ARG A 23 28.17 -17.36 20.05
C ARG A 23 29.48 -16.77 19.54
N GLU A 24 29.45 -15.49 19.13
CA GLU A 24 30.60 -14.85 18.46
C GLU A 24 31.60 -14.26 19.45
N GLU A 25 31.11 -13.69 20.55
CA GLU A 25 31.93 -13.02 21.57
C GLU A 25 32.10 -13.81 22.86
N ASN A 26 31.52 -15.04 22.96
CA ASN A 26 31.52 -15.89 24.16
C ASN A 26 31.02 -15.18 25.44
N LEU A 27 30.06 -14.23 25.28
CA LEU A 27 29.49 -13.50 26.39
C LEU A 27 28.50 -14.36 27.18
N SER A 28 28.35 -14.11 28.48
CA SER A 28 27.25 -14.64 29.28
C SER A 28 25.92 -14.07 28.75
N PHE A 29 24.80 -14.72 29.13
CA PHE A 29 23.48 -14.22 28.75
C PHE A 29 23.24 -12.80 29.25
N GLU A 30 23.63 -12.52 30.49
CA GLU A 30 23.45 -11.22 31.13
C GLU A 30 24.23 -10.12 30.41
N GLU A 31 25.48 -10.38 30.04
CA GLU A 31 26.31 -9.42 29.29
C GLU A 31 25.76 -9.19 27.88
N ALA A 32 25.39 -10.26 27.16
CA ALA A 32 24.79 -10.16 25.84
C ALA A 32 23.44 -9.42 25.88
N PHE A 33 22.61 -9.68 26.89
CA PHE A 33 21.33 -9.00 27.09
C PHE A 33 21.52 -7.48 27.32
N GLU A 34 22.40 -7.09 28.25
CA GLU A 34 22.61 -5.65 28.52
C GLU A 34 23.24 -4.94 27.30
N LYS A 35 24.16 -5.58 26.60
CA LYS A 35 24.75 -5.04 25.35
C LYS A 35 23.67 -4.84 24.27
N THR A 36 22.80 -5.82 24.09
CA THR A 36 21.67 -5.75 23.15
C THR A 36 20.69 -4.66 23.58
N LYS A 37 20.29 -4.60 24.84
CA LYS A 37 19.40 -3.57 25.39
C LYS A 37 19.92 -2.16 25.17
N LEU A 38 21.22 -1.93 25.32
CA LEU A 38 21.84 -0.62 25.07
C LEU A 38 21.77 -0.24 23.57
N SER A 39 22.03 -1.19 22.65
CA SER A 39 21.93 -0.94 21.21
C SER A 39 20.50 -0.60 20.80
N TRP A 40 19.51 -1.29 21.36
CA TRP A 40 18.09 -1.05 21.06
C TRP A 40 17.52 0.22 21.68
N LYS A 41 18.12 0.75 22.73
CA LYS A 41 17.70 2.03 23.35
C LYS A 41 17.72 3.18 22.34
N GLN A 42 18.69 3.22 21.45
CA GLN A 42 18.76 4.22 20.38
C GLN A 42 17.73 3.97 19.29
N GLU A 43 17.55 2.72 18.86
CA GLU A 43 16.59 2.33 17.82
C GLU A 43 15.13 2.55 18.25
N LEU A 44 14.82 2.36 19.53
CA LEU A 44 13.51 2.60 20.11
C LEU A 44 13.32 4.03 20.60
N SER A 45 14.30 4.92 20.43
CA SER A 45 14.14 6.34 20.76
C SER A 45 13.04 6.98 19.90
N ILE A 46 12.22 7.82 20.56
CA ILE A 46 11.12 8.52 19.90
C ILE A 46 11.66 9.72 19.13
N GLU A 47 11.33 9.82 17.86
CA GLU A 47 11.58 11.01 17.05
C GLU A 47 10.25 11.70 16.70
N ILE A 48 10.29 13.03 16.70
CA ILE A 48 9.18 13.84 16.23
C ILE A 48 9.27 13.90 14.69
N VAL A 49 8.27 13.35 14.02
CA VAL A 49 8.15 13.38 12.55
C VAL A 49 7.35 14.62 12.14
N PRO A 50 7.56 15.18 10.92
CA PRO A 50 6.68 16.22 10.38
C PRO A 50 5.21 15.82 10.52
N PHE A 51 4.36 16.79 10.86
CA PHE A 51 2.93 16.62 11.24
C PHE A 51 2.65 16.14 12.68
N GLY A 52 3.65 16.19 13.60
CA GLY A 52 3.42 15.98 15.04
C GLY A 52 3.18 14.52 15.46
N VAL A 53 3.47 13.57 14.59
CA VAL A 53 3.38 12.14 14.94
C VAL A 53 4.71 11.71 15.57
N SER A 54 4.64 11.13 16.78
CA SER A 54 5.82 10.58 17.45
C SER A 54 5.99 9.10 17.09
N GLU A 55 7.09 8.75 16.45
CA GLU A 55 7.42 7.36 16.08
C GLU A 55 8.85 7.03 16.49
N THR A 56 9.13 5.74 16.76
CA THR A 56 10.52 5.30 17.02
C THR A 56 11.30 5.21 15.69
N LYS A 57 12.63 5.38 15.77
CA LYS A 57 13.53 5.25 14.60
C LYS A 57 13.32 3.93 13.87
N PHE A 58 13.21 2.83 14.62
CA PHE A 58 12.97 1.50 14.09
C PHE A 58 11.68 1.42 13.27
N VAL A 59 10.54 1.84 13.86
CA VAL A 59 9.24 1.84 13.16
C VAL A 59 9.29 2.66 11.87
N ARG A 60 9.92 3.83 11.91
CA ARG A 60 10.08 4.70 10.74
C ARG A 60 10.88 4.02 9.63
N ARG A 61 11.97 3.32 9.98
CA ARG A 61 12.80 2.58 9.02
C ARG A 61 12.00 1.46 8.37
N VAL A 62 11.28 0.66 9.17
CA VAL A 62 10.42 -0.43 8.69
C VAL A 62 9.34 0.10 7.75
N LYS A 63 8.61 1.15 8.15
CA LYS A 63 7.59 1.78 7.30
C LYS A 63 8.15 2.32 5.98
N ARG A 64 9.33 2.95 6.03
CA ARG A 64 9.99 3.47 4.83
C ARG A 64 10.35 2.35 3.86
N LYS A 65 10.94 1.26 4.35
CA LYS A 65 11.27 0.08 3.55
C LYS A 65 10.01 -0.52 2.92
N GLN A 66 8.97 -0.77 3.73
CA GLN A 66 7.69 -1.30 3.25
C GLN A 66 7.05 -0.41 2.17
N ASN A 67 7.06 0.92 2.37
CA ASN A 67 6.48 1.84 1.38
C ASN A 67 7.27 1.82 0.05
N LEU A 68 8.59 1.68 0.09
CA LEU A 68 9.41 1.52 -1.11
C LEU A 68 9.09 0.20 -1.82
N ASP A 69 8.98 -0.90 -1.08
CA ASP A 69 8.62 -2.19 -1.64
C ASP A 69 7.25 -2.12 -2.32
N PHE A 70 6.24 -1.52 -1.67
CA PHE A 70 4.91 -1.31 -2.27
C PHE A 70 4.96 -0.44 -3.53
N PHE A 71 5.78 0.60 -3.53
CA PHE A 71 5.98 1.44 -4.71
C PHE A 71 6.55 0.64 -5.88
N PHE A 72 7.58 -0.18 -5.65
CA PHE A 72 8.16 -1.02 -6.69
C PHE A 72 7.20 -2.11 -7.17
N TYR A 73 6.44 -2.76 -6.29
CA TYR A 73 5.38 -3.69 -6.69
C TYR A 73 4.31 -3.00 -7.55
N THR A 74 3.90 -1.79 -7.16
CA THR A 74 2.95 -1.00 -7.95
C THR A 74 3.51 -0.69 -9.33
N LEU A 75 4.77 -0.26 -9.40
CA LEU A 75 5.43 0.08 -10.65
C LEU A 75 5.52 -1.12 -11.60
N LYS A 76 5.81 -2.31 -11.08
CA LYS A 76 5.83 -3.56 -11.87
C LYS A 76 4.48 -3.88 -12.53
N ILE A 77 3.37 -3.54 -11.88
CA ILE A 77 2.03 -3.74 -12.44
C ILE A 77 1.64 -2.57 -13.35
N PHE A 78 1.95 -1.36 -12.95
CA PHE A 78 1.54 -0.14 -13.66
C PHE A 78 2.30 0.09 -14.97
N ALA A 79 3.61 -0.20 -15.00
CA ALA A 79 4.42 0.04 -16.19
C ALA A 79 3.93 -0.74 -17.42
N PRO A 80 3.61 -2.04 -17.38
CA PRO A 80 3.00 -2.74 -18.51
C PRO A 80 1.67 -2.13 -18.95
N ILE A 81 0.83 -1.67 -18.02
CA ILE A 81 -0.45 -1.01 -18.34
C ILE A 81 -0.19 0.27 -19.13
N LEU A 82 0.76 1.10 -18.66
CA LEU A 82 1.12 2.33 -19.32
C LEU A 82 1.68 2.08 -20.74
N ILE A 83 2.62 1.15 -20.87
CA ILE A 83 3.22 0.78 -22.14
C ILE A 83 2.15 0.25 -23.11
N SER A 84 1.31 -0.68 -22.66
CA SER A 84 0.23 -1.22 -23.49
C SER A 84 -0.78 -0.15 -23.90
N SER A 85 -1.10 0.81 -23.02
CA SER A 85 -1.98 1.94 -23.34
C SER A 85 -1.39 2.80 -24.45
N LEU A 86 -0.08 3.10 -24.40
CA LEU A 86 0.62 3.88 -25.42
C LEU A 86 0.70 3.12 -26.77
N LEU A 87 0.99 1.83 -26.73
CA LEU A 87 1.06 1.02 -27.94
C LEU A 87 -0.32 0.91 -28.62
N ILE A 88 -1.37 0.60 -27.87
CA ILE A 88 -2.71 0.45 -28.42
C ILE A 88 -3.26 1.81 -28.92
N SER A 89 -2.93 2.93 -28.27
CA SER A 89 -3.35 4.24 -28.74
C SER A 89 -2.71 4.65 -30.07
N ASN A 90 -1.45 4.27 -30.30
CA ASN A 90 -0.74 4.64 -31.52
C ASN A 90 -0.95 3.68 -32.70
N PHE A 91 -1.06 2.39 -32.43
CA PHE A 91 -1.10 1.35 -33.47
C PHE A 91 -2.44 0.59 -33.53
N GLY A 92 -3.31 0.78 -32.54
CA GLY A 92 -4.56 0.04 -32.39
C GLY A 92 -5.81 0.80 -32.84
N ASN A 93 -6.91 0.10 -32.78
CA ASN A 93 -8.25 0.66 -33.05
C ASN A 93 -8.80 1.29 -31.75
N VAL A 94 -9.53 2.41 -31.91
CA VAL A 94 -10.21 3.10 -30.80
C VAL A 94 -11.09 2.19 -29.95
N LYS A 95 -11.82 1.27 -30.57
CA LYS A 95 -12.69 0.32 -29.86
C LYS A 95 -11.88 -0.63 -28.97
N ILE A 96 -10.75 -1.16 -29.49
CA ILE A 96 -9.85 -2.04 -28.73
C ILE A 96 -9.29 -1.29 -27.52
N PHE A 97 -8.85 -0.04 -27.73
CA PHE A 97 -8.36 0.80 -26.63
C PHE A 97 -9.43 1.04 -25.56
N ILE A 98 -10.65 1.41 -25.98
CA ILE A 98 -11.75 1.68 -25.05
C ILE A 98 -12.05 0.45 -24.17
N TYR A 99 -12.16 -0.75 -24.75
CA TYR A 99 -12.40 -1.95 -23.98
C TYR A 99 -11.24 -2.29 -23.05
N PHE A 100 -10.00 -2.24 -23.55
CA PHE A 100 -8.80 -2.49 -22.74
C PHE A 100 -8.70 -1.51 -21.57
N PHE A 101 -8.76 -0.21 -21.85
CA PHE A 101 -8.56 0.81 -20.83
C PHE A 101 -9.73 0.87 -19.82
N SER A 102 -10.96 0.64 -20.28
CA SER A 102 -12.11 0.50 -19.39
C SER A 102 -11.96 -0.69 -18.45
N ALA A 103 -11.47 -1.83 -18.94
CA ALA A 103 -11.17 -2.99 -18.09
C ALA A 103 -10.10 -2.67 -17.05
N VAL A 104 -9.04 -1.94 -17.44
CA VAL A 104 -8.02 -1.44 -16.50
C VAL A 104 -8.62 -0.54 -15.43
N LEU A 105 -9.47 0.41 -15.80
CA LEU A 105 -10.14 1.30 -14.85
C LEU A 105 -11.03 0.50 -13.88
N ILE A 106 -11.87 -0.40 -14.41
CA ILE A 106 -12.75 -1.25 -13.60
C ILE A 106 -11.92 -2.07 -12.61
N PHE A 107 -10.86 -2.73 -13.08
CA PHE A 107 -9.97 -3.52 -12.23
C PHE A 107 -9.28 -2.66 -11.17
N ALA A 108 -8.69 -1.54 -11.54
CA ALA A 108 -8.00 -0.65 -10.60
C ALA A 108 -8.93 -0.16 -9.48
N PHE A 109 -10.13 0.34 -9.84
CA PHE A 109 -11.07 0.88 -8.86
C PHE A 109 -11.78 -0.20 -8.03
N SER A 110 -12.03 -1.40 -8.58
CA SER A 110 -12.68 -2.49 -7.85
C SER A 110 -11.73 -3.29 -6.96
N SER A 111 -10.44 -3.32 -7.26
CA SER A 111 -9.48 -4.18 -6.57
C SER A 111 -9.36 -3.90 -5.06
N PRO A 112 -9.36 -2.65 -4.52
CA PRO A 112 -9.34 -2.43 -3.08
C PRO A 112 -10.59 -2.98 -2.38
N MET A 113 -11.76 -2.84 -3.04
CA MET A 113 -13.02 -3.38 -2.55
C MET A 113 -13.00 -4.92 -2.51
N MET A 114 -12.56 -5.55 -3.58
CA MET A 114 -12.44 -7.01 -3.67
C MET A 114 -11.53 -7.58 -2.58
N ILE A 115 -10.37 -6.96 -2.35
CA ILE A 115 -9.46 -7.37 -1.28
C ILE A 115 -10.12 -7.27 0.08
N GLN A 116 -10.88 -6.19 0.35
CA GLN A 116 -11.59 -6.01 1.61
C GLN A 116 -12.70 -7.04 1.81
N ILE A 117 -13.45 -7.38 0.77
CA ILE A 117 -14.50 -8.41 0.82
C ILE A 117 -13.89 -9.79 1.08
N LEU A 118 -12.86 -10.17 0.30
CA LEU A 118 -12.20 -11.48 0.41
C LEU A 118 -11.53 -11.68 1.76
N ASN A 119 -11.10 -10.62 2.44
CA ASN A 119 -10.44 -10.67 3.75
C ASN A 119 -11.30 -10.02 4.84
N TYR A 120 -12.63 -10.03 4.69
CA TYR A 120 -13.55 -9.33 5.61
C TYR A 120 -13.29 -9.62 7.09
N LYS A 121 -13.05 -10.90 7.46
CA LYS A 121 -12.78 -11.30 8.85
C LYS A 121 -11.52 -10.63 9.44
N ASP A 122 -10.50 -10.41 8.63
CA ASP A 122 -9.26 -9.76 9.07
C ASP A 122 -9.44 -8.26 9.26
N PHE A 123 -10.25 -7.64 8.41
CA PHE A 123 -10.64 -6.23 8.55
C PHE A 123 -11.56 -6.02 9.76
N GLU A 124 -12.49 -6.94 10.02
CA GLU A 124 -13.35 -6.91 11.20
C GLU A 124 -12.53 -7.05 12.49
N LEU A 125 -11.59 -8.00 12.54
CA LEU A 125 -10.66 -8.18 13.65
C LEU A 125 -9.90 -6.88 13.93
N SER A 126 -9.36 -6.25 12.91
CA SER A 126 -8.65 -4.98 13.04
C SER A 126 -9.53 -3.85 13.58
N ARG A 127 -10.80 -3.79 13.21
CA ARG A 127 -11.77 -2.81 13.75
C ARG A 127 -12.08 -3.08 15.22
N LYS A 128 -12.25 -4.35 15.61
CA LYS A 128 -12.46 -4.76 17.00
C LYS A 128 -11.30 -4.33 17.90
N TYR A 129 -10.08 -4.45 17.41
CA TYR A 129 -8.85 -4.09 18.13
C TYR A 129 -8.27 -2.72 17.74
N LYS A 130 -9.12 -1.75 17.40
CA LYS A 130 -8.68 -0.41 16.96
C LYS A 130 -7.77 0.32 17.95
N LYS A 131 -7.95 0.09 19.26
CA LYS A 131 -7.12 0.68 20.32
C LYS A 131 -5.71 0.07 20.41
N ILE A 132 -5.55 -1.16 19.93
CA ILE A 132 -4.30 -1.90 19.86
C ILE A 132 -3.91 -1.89 18.37
N GLN A 133 -2.82 -1.25 18.01
CA GLN A 133 -2.36 -1.29 16.64
C GLN A 133 -1.88 -2.71 16.29
N LEU A 134 -2.69 -3.47 15.54
CA LEU A 134 -2.34 -4.83 15.14
C LEU A 134 -1.15 -4.84 14.18
N ASN A 135 -1.09 -3.86 13.30
CA ASN A 135 0.03 -3.71 12.37
C ASN A 135 0.24 -2.25 11.94
N THR A 136 1.38 -2.01 11.31
CA THR A 136 1.81 -0.69 10.80
C THR A 136 0.87 -0.08 9.76
N LEU A 137 0.04 -0.91 9.09
CA LEU A 137 -0.84 -0.52 7.99
C LEU A 137 -2.30 -0.31 8.42
N GLN A 138 -2.62 -0.40 9.71
CA GLN A 138 -4.00 -0.34 10.22
C GLN A 138 -4.78 0.92 9.81
N ASN A 139 -4.10 2.04 9.63
CA ASN A 139 -4.72 3.30 9.20
C ASN A 139 -5.31 3.24 7.79
N ILE A 140 -4.93 2.22 6.99
CA ILE A 140 -5.35 2.07 5.60
C ILE A 140 -6.66 1.26 5.49
N SER A 141 -7.12 0.63 6.58
CA SER A 141 -8.27 -0.27 6.57
C SER A 141 -9.57 0.35 6.00
N ASN A 142 -9.70 1.67 6.03
CA ASN A 142 -10.89 2.38 5.54
C ASN A 142 -10.83 2.73 4.03
N ILE A 143 -9.68 2.54 3.37
CA ILE A 143 -9.52 2.94 1.95
C ILE A 143 -10.43 2.12 1.03
N GLY A 144 -10.71 0.86 1.37
CA GLY A 144 -11.65 0.04 0.60
C GLY A 144 -13.05 0.65 0.50
N SER A 145 -13.54 1.28 1.57
CA SER A 145 -14.85 1.95 1.57
C SER A 145 -14.85 3.20 0.68
N ILE A 146 -13.75 3.94 0.67
CA ILE A 146 -13.57 5.10 -0.21
C ILE A 146 -13.56 4.65 -1.67
N SER A 147 -12.90 3.53 -2.00
CA SER A 147 -12.85 3.02 -3.37
C SER A 147 -14.22 2.60 -3.90
N ILE A 148 -15.11 2.08 -3.04
CA ILE A 148 -16.49 1.76 -3.41
C ILE A 148 -17.24 3.02 -3.88
N MET A 149 -17.12 4.10 -3.12
CA MET A 149 -17.74 5.37 -3.46
C MET A 149 -17.25 5.89 -4.82
N TYR A 150 -15.94 5.89 -5.05
CA TYR A 150 -15.37 6.28 -6.34
C TYR A 150 -15.80 5.34 -7.47
N PHE A 151 -15.83 4.03 -7.25
CA PHE A 151 -16.30 3.07 -8.24
C PHE A 151 -17.73 3.37 -8.69
N ILE A 152 -18.66 3.56 -7.74
CA ILE A 152 -20.05 3.86 -8.04
C ILE A 152 -20.21 5.18 -8.81
N LEU A 153 -19.49 6.23 -8.38
CA LEU A 153 -19.56 7.56 -8.98
C LEU A 153 -19.03 7.59 -10.43
N PHE A 154 -17.96 6.85 -10.70
CA PHE A 154 -17.25 6.93 -11.98
C PHE A 154 -17.55 5.76 -12.94
N PHE A 155 -18.26 4.71 -12.49
CA PHE A 155 -18.53 3.53 -13.32
C PHE A 155 -19.21 3.86 -14.65
N LYS A 156 -20.18 4.76 -14.64
CA LYS A 156 -20.91 5.21 -15.85
C LYS A 156 -19.99 5.88 -16.88
N ASP A 157 -18.93 6.49 -16.41
CA ASP A 157 -18.05 7.30 -17.23
C ASP A 157 -16.78 6.58 -17.71
N PHE A 158 -16.56 5.30 -17.32
CA PHE A 158 -15.32 4.59 -17.67
C PHE A 158 -15.11 4.49 -19.18
N PHE A 159 -16.14 4.15 -19.94
CA PHE A 159 -16.03 4.09 -21.40
C PHE A 159 -15.75 5.47 -22.01
N LYS A 160 -16.45 6.51 -21.56
CA LYS A 160 -16.24 7.87 -22.01
C LYS A 160 -14.83 8.38 -21.63
N LYS A 161 -14.37 8.08 -20.43
CA LYS A 161 -13.00 8.41 -19.98
C LYS A 161 -11.95 7.69 -20.82
N SER A 162 -12.16 6.42 -21.10
CA SER A 162 -11.26 5.62 -21.96
C SER A 162 -11.16 6.21 -23.35
N GLU A 163 -12.26 6.62 -23.95
CA GLU A 163 -12.29 7.28 -25.24
C GLU A 163 -11.57 8.64 -25.21
N GLN A 164 -11.79 9.44 -24.18
CA GLN A 164 -11.07 10.71 -23.98
C GLN A 164 -9.56 10.50 -23.90
N VAL A 165 -9.11 9.52 -23.10
CA VAL A 165 -7.68 9.20 -22.96
C VAL A 165 -7.09 8.74 -24.29
N PHE A 166 -7.81 7.94 -25.09
CA PHE A 166 -7.37 7.54 -26.44
C PHE A 166 -7.08 8.75 -27.33
N TYR A 167 -8.05 9.67 -27.45
CA TYR A 167 -7.88 10.85 -28.29
C TYR A 167 -6.79 11.80 -27.82
N ILE A 168 -6.57 11.87 -26.50
CA ILE A 168 -5.47 12.65 -25.92
C ILE A 168 -4.12 12.03 -26.29
N LEU A 169 -3.95 10.73 -26.09
CA LEU A 169 -2.71 10.01 -26.40
C LEU A 169 -2.39 10.02 -27.89
N ASN A 170 -3.41 10.04 -28.74
CA ASN A 170 -3.30 10.05 -30.19
C ASN A 170 -3.22 11.46 -30.81
N GLY A 171 -3.18 12.52 -29.99
CA GLY A 171 -3.08 13.91 -30.43
C GLY A 171 -4.35 14.51 -31.04
N ASN A 172 -5.47 13.78 -31.10
CA ASN A 172 -6.72 14.21 -31.74
C ASN A 172 -7.72 14.90 -30.78
N TYR A 173 -7.28 15.29 -29.58
CA TYR A 173 -8.14 15.82 -28.52
C TYR A 173 -8.79 17.17 -28.87
N VAL A 174 -8.07 18.07 -29.57
CA VAL A 174 -8.59 19.38 -29.95
C VAL A 174 -9.79 19.25 -30.87
N ARG A 175 -9.68 18.39 -31.88
CA ARG A 175 -10.70 18.22 -32.91
C ARG A 175 -11.96 17.51 -32.42
N ILE A 176 -11.80 16.54 -31.52
CA ILE A 176 -12.90 15.64 -31.09
C ILE A 176 -13.47 16.04 -29.75
N LEU A 177 -12.63 16.43 -28.79
CA LEU A 177 -13.05 16.73 -27.42
C LEU A 177 -13.26 18.22 -27.17
N ASN A 178 -12.86 19.08 -28.12
CA ASN A 178 -12.89 20.54 -27.96
C ASN A 178 -12.26 21.04 -26.66
N ILE A 179 -11.16 20.41 -26.24
CA ILE A 179 -10.40 20.79 -25.04
C ILE A 179 -9.04 21.33 -25.48
N ASN A 180 -8.55 22.33 -24.75
CA ASN A 180 -7.19 22.84 -25.01
C ASN A 180 -6.14 21.81 -24.53
N GLU A 181 -4.92 21.92 -25.07
CA GLU A 181 -3.81 21.03 -24.81
C GLU A 181 -3.50 20.86 -23.31
N ARG A 182 -3.50 21.96 -22.56
CA ARG A 182 -3.21 21.95 -21.13
C ARG A 182 -4.22 21.10 -20.35
N ASN A 183 -5.51 21.26 -20.63
CA ASN A 183 -6.57 20.52 -19.95
C ASN A 183 -6.58 19.04 -20.36
N ALA A 184 -6.30 18.74 -21.62
CA ALA A 184 -6.17 17.38 -22.12
C ALA A 184 -5.02 16.66 -21.41
N THR A 185 -3.84 17.25 -21.40
CA THR A 185 -2.66 16.68 -20.72
C THR A 185 -2.91 16.47 -19.24
N MET A 186 -3.51 17.46 -18.56
CA MET A 186 -3.84 17.34 -17.15
C MET A 186 -4.82 16.20 -16.88
N LEU A 187 -5.86 16.03 -17.67
CA LEU A 187 -6.84 14.95 -17.54
C LEU A 187 -6.18 13.57 -17.72
N CYS A 188 -5.31 13.43 -18.71
CA CYS A 188 -4.58 12.20 -18.97
C CYS A 188 -3.66 11.84 -17.78
N ILE A 189 -2.83 12.78 -17.33
CA ILE A 189 -1.92 12.60 -16.20
C ILE A 189 -2.71 12.22 -14.94
N MET A 190 -3.78 12.94 -14.62
CA MET A 190 -4.62 12.65 -13.45
C MET A 190 -5.23 11.25 -13.51
N THR A 191 -5.66 10.81 -14.69
CA THR A 191 -6.22 9.46 -14.86
C THR A 191 -5.18 8.37 -14.57
N PHE A 192 -3.96 8.50 -15.09
CA PHE A 192 -2.88 7.55 -14.82
C PHE A 192 -2.40 7.59 -13.36
N ILE A 193 -2.34 8.79 -12.75
CA ILE A 193 -2.05 8.92 -11.31
C ILE A 193 -3.11 8.19 -10.47
N LEU A 194 -4.40 8.34 -10.80
CA LEU A 194 -5.47 7.65 -10.09
C LEU A 194 -5.34 6.12 -10.21
N ILE A 195 -5.11 5.60 -11.42
CA ILE A 195 -4.87 4.16 -11.62
C ILE A 195 -3.69 3.69 -10.75
N PHE A 196 -2.57 4.41 -10.77
CA PHE A 196 -1.40 4.10 -9.96
C PHE A 196 -1.74 4.07 -8.46
N LEU A 197 -2.44 5.07 -7.96
CA LEU A 197 -2.82 5.17 -6.54
C LEU A 197 -3.75 4.02 -6.12
N PHE A 198 -4.74 3.65 -6.95
CA PHE A 198 -5.65 2.55 -6.62
C PHE A 198 -4.92 1.21 -6.59
N ILE A 199 -4.00 0.94 -7.52
CA ILE A 199 -3.14 -0.25 -7.51
C ILE A 199 -2.26 -0.24 -6.25
N PHE A 200 -1.63 0.88 -5.92
CA PHE A 200 -0.80 1.05 -4.74
C PHE A 200 -1.56 0.77 -3.43
N PHE A 201 -2.77 1.30 -3.31
CA PHE A 201 -3.62 1.04 -2.14
C PHE A 201 -4.10 -0.40 -2.08
N SER A 202 -4.39 -1.04 -3.22
CA SER A 202 -4.76 -2.46 -3.28
C SER A 202 -3.64 -3.34 -2.75
N ILE A 203 -2.40 -3.09 -3.17
CA ILE A 203 -1.22 -3.81 -2.68
C ILE A 203 -1.10 -3.63 -1.17
N LYS A 204 -1.22 -2.41 -0.66
CA LYS A 204 -1.18 -2.14 0.78
C LYS A 204 -2.27 -2.87 1.55
N LEU A 205 -3.51 -2.88 1.05
CA LEU A 205 -4.62 -3.60 1.68
C LEU A 205 -4.40 -5.11 1.70
N TYR A 206 -3.83 -5.67 0.63
CA TYR A 206 -3.46 -7.08 0.59
C TYR A 206 -2.42 -7.42 1.67
N PHE A 207 -1.34 -6.64 1.76
CA PHE A 207 -0.31 -6.84 2.79
C PHE A 207 -0.84 -6.57 4.20
N PHE A 208 -1.76 -5.62 4.38
CA PHE A 208 -2.46 -5.42 5.64
C PHE A 208 -3.18 -6.70 6.08
N ALA A 209 -4.02 -7.27 5.22
CA ALA A 209 -4.75 -8.50 5.53
C ALA A 209 -3.81 -9.67 5.84
N LYS A 210 -2.72 -9.82 5.07
CA LYS A 210 -1.68 -10.83 5.30
C LYS A 210 -1.07 -10.68 6.70
N LYS A 211 -0.66 -9.47 7.09
CA LYS A 211 -0.08 -9.19 8.42
C LYS A 211 -1.07 -9.42 9.57
N VAL A 212 -2.36 -9.10 9.38
CA VAL A 212 -3.38 -9.43 10.39
C VAL A 212 -3.47 -10.93 10.61
N LYS A 213 -3.39 -11.75 9.55
CA LYS A 213 -3.37 -13.22 9.67
C LYS A 213 -2.15 -13.71 10.46
N GLU A 214 -0.99 -13.13 10.23
CA GLU A 214 0.26 -13.45 10.94
C GLU A 214 0.20 -13.11 12.43
N VAL A 215 -0.43 -11.98 12.80
CA VAL A 215 -0.57 -11.51 14.18
C VAL A 215 -1.67 -12.24 14.95
N ARG A 216 -2.68 -12.79 14.25
CA ARG A 216 -3.85 -13.43 14.88
C ARG A 216 -3.52 -14.49 15.95
N PRO A 217 -2.57 -15.41 15.77
CA PRO A 217 -2.23 -16.41 16.80
C PRO A 217 -1.73 -15.80 18.10
N PHE A 218 -1.08 -14.63 18.04
CA PHE A 218 -0.52 -13.95 19.20
C PHE A 218 -1.57 -13.14 19.98
N LEU A 219 -2.72 -12.82 19.37
CA LEU A 219 -3.76 -12.05 20.04
C LEU A 219 -4.36 -12.75 21.26
N SER A 220 -4.44 -14.08 21.25
CA SER A 220 -4.91 -14.85 22.41
C SER A 220 -3.99 -14.68 23.62
N GLN A 221 -2.70 -14.53 23.41
CA GLN A 221 -1.71 -14.33 24.47
C GLN A 221 -1.79 -12.92 25.08
N PHE A 222 -2.13 -11.91 24.29
CA PHE A 222 -2.28 -10.52 24.74
C PHE A 222 -3.62 -10.22 25.42
N LEU A 223 -4.60 -11.11 25.29
CA LEU A 223 -5.95 -10.93 25.85
C LEU A 223 -6.16 -11.68 27.18
N MET A 224 -5.23 -12.55 27.55
CA MET A 224 -5.27 -13.30 28.81
C MET A 224 -4.55 -12.59 29.96
N ASN A 225 -3.89 -11.46 29.69
CA ASN A 225 -3.24 -10.57 30.66
C ASN A 225 -3.95 -9.19 30.68
#